data_63bbf26f3a3a86f33283a09fc51e7086
#
_entry.id   63bbf26f3a3a86f33283a09fc51e7086
#
_cell.length_a   1.000
_cell.length_b   1.000
_cell.length_c   1.000
_cell.angle_alpha   90.00
_cell.angle_beta   90.00
_cell.angle_gamma   90.00
#
_symmetry.space_group_name_H-M   'P 1'
#
loop_
_entity.id
_entity.type
_entity.pdbx_description
1 polymer ?
#
loop_
_entity_poly.entity_id
_entity_poly.type
_entity_poly.pdbx_seq_one_letter_code
_entity_poly.pdbx_strand_id
1 'polypeptide(L)'
;MFVSVNELIGLPGVPGTAQGIRYAVKKWASTDHYKRQRPGTKAIEYSVDCLPEVTQKALRERYVAQLMVSEAPQEAAKPVVRRRRDPDAISPLEAYRGSPQLMEERLNALTENQRQVADARAALVREVFLLEDKDNIGRLKAINYVVSKARSGELPPLLQAAAVTANAKRGSGRTISRDPLYQWVLKYSQAQNAAERLLLLAPGKREEMKVEEISWLADFL
;
A
#
# COMPACT_ATOMS: atom_id res chain seq x y z
N MET A 1 34.11 -6.20 -2.75
CA MET A 1 32.73 -6.26 -3.22
C MET A 1 31.85 -6.77 -2.07
N PHE A 2 30.65 -6.18 -1.85
CA PHE A 2 29.74 -6.59 -0.79
C PHE A 2 28.38 -7.02 -1.37
N VAL A 3 27.81 -8.07 -0.79
CA VAL A 3 26.56 -8.70 -1.26
C VAL A 3 25.61 -8.94 -0.10
N SER A 4 24.32 -8.87 -0.37
CA SER A 4 23.26 -9.16 0.60
C SER A 4 22.94 -10.66 0.62
N VAL A 5 22.31 -11.12 1.70
CA VAL A 5 21.85 -12.52 1.82
C VAL A 5 20.91 -12.92 0.69
N ASN A 6 20.07 -11.99 0.20
CA ASN A 6 19.12 -12.27 -0.88
C ASN A 6 19.80 -12.52 -2.22
N GLU A 7 20.94 -11.89 -2.47
CA GLU A 7 21.74 -12.07 -3.69
C GLU A 7 22.46 -13.42 -3.71
N LEU A 8 22.66 -14.04 -2.54
CA LEU A 8 23.29 -15.33 -2.38
C LEU A 8 22.33 -16.52 -2.59
N ILE A 9 21.03 -16.27 -2.57
CA ILE A 9 20.04 -17.34 -2.73
C ILE A 9 20.15 -17.95 -4.13
N GLY A 10 20.24 -19.28 -4.17
CA GLY A 10 20.34 -20.04 -5.42
C GLY A 10 21.74 -20.17 -6.01
N LEU A 11 22.79 -19.66 -5.32
CA LEU A 11 24.17 -19.86 -5.76
C LEU A 11 24.74 -21.20 -5.25
N PRO A 12 25.63 -21.81 -6.00
CA PRO A 12 26.34 -23.02 -5.56
C PRO A 12 27.26 -22.73 -4.37
N GLY A 13 27.39 -23.69 -3.46
CA GLY A 13 28.27 -23.58 -2.29
C GLY A 13 27.65 -22.87 -1.07
N VAL A 14 26.38 -22.40 -1.19
CA VAL A 14 25.61 -21.82 -0.08
C VAL A 14 24.30 -22.58 0.15
N PRO A 15 23.74 -22.57 1.37
CA PRO A 15 22.43 -23.16 1.64
C PRO A 15 21.32 -22.52 0.79
N GLY A 16 20.31 -23.31 0.39
CA GLY A 16 19.22 -22.83 -0.48
C GLY A 16 18.22 -21.87 0.21
N THR A 17 18.30 -21.66 1.51
CA THR A 17 17.37 -20.81 2.25
C THR A 17 18.07 -19.58 2.81
N ALA A 18 17.35 -18.44 2.86
CA ALA A 18 17.89 -17.20 3.43
C ALA A 18 18.36 -17.35 4.89
N GLN A 19 17.68 -18.18 5.68
CA GLN A 19 18.05 -18.44 7.07
C GLN A 19 19.33 -19.28 7.15
N GLY A 20 19.45 -20.33 6.33
CA GLY A 20 20.66 -21.15 6.23
C GLY A 20 21.86 -20.32 5.79
N ILE A 21 21.68 -19.43 4.80
CA ILE A 21 22.72 -18.52 4.34
C ILE A 21 23.18 -17.59 5.47
N ARG A 22 22.26 -16.97 6.23
CA ARG A 22 22.63 -16.11 7.37
C ARG A 22 23.46 -16.85 8.39
N TYR A 23 23.15 -18.12 8.66
CA TYR A 23 23.91 -18.95 9.59
C TYR A 23 25.31 -19.28 9.05
N ALA A 24 25.40 -19.68 7.79
CA ALA A 24 26.66 -19.99 7.13
C ALA A 24 27.59 -18.77 7.02
N VAL A 25 27.06 -17.65 6.58
CA VAL A 25 27.82 -16.40 6.43
C VAL A 25 28.28 -15.86 7.79
N LYS A 26 27.47 -16.00 8.85
CA LYS A 26 27.91 -15.64 10.21
C LYS A 26 29.13 -16.43 10.66
N LYS A 27 29.24 -17.68 10.21
CA LYS A 27 30.40 -18.54 10.49
C LYS A 27 31.62 -18.14 9.64
N TRP A 28 31.44 -17.77 8.36
CA TRP A 28 32.52 -17.39 7.45
C TRP A 28 33.04 -15.96 7.70
N ALA A 29 32.13 -15.02 7.96
CA ALA A 29 32.44 -13.64 8.30
C ALA A 29 32.69 -13.47 9.80
N SER A 30 33.70 -14.18 10.34
CA SER A 30 34.04 -14.14 11.76
C SER A 30 34.57 -12.76 12.23
N THR A 31 35.11 -11.97 11.33
CA THR A 31 35.67 -10.64 11.60
C THR A 31 34.73 -9.54 11.08
N ASP A 32 34.61 -8.45 11.84
CA ASP A 32 33.68 -7.37 11.49
C ASP A 32 34.01 -6.66 10.16
N HIS A 33 35.25 -6.74 9.70
CA HIS A 33 35.64 -6.14 8.43
C HIS A 33 34.98 -6.81 7.21
N TYR A 34 34.46 -8.03 7.34
CA TYR A 34 33.68 -8.72 6.32
C TYR A 34 32.19 -8.34 6.30
N LYS A 35 31.77 -7.47 7.20
CA LYS A 35 30.37 -7.04 7.35
C LYS A 35 30.29 -5.52 7.24
N ARG A 36 29.26 -5.04 6.55
CA ARG A 36 28.90 -3.63 6.61
C ARG A 36 27.38 -3.48 6.62
N GLN A 37 26.91 -2.40 7.20
CA GLN A 37 25.50 -2.04 7.10
C GLN A 37 25.28 -1.29 5.79
N ARG A 38 24.26 -1.70 5.02
CA ARG A 38 23.90 -1.02 3.78
C ARG A 38 23.38 0.39 4.10
N PRO A 39 23.90 1.45 3.45
CA PRO A 39 23.44 2.81 3.66
C PRO A 39 21.93 2.95 3.48
N GLY A 40 21.26 3.62 4.42
CA GLY A 40 19.80 3.85 4.39
C GLY A 40 18.92 2.66 4.77
N THR A 41 19.49 1.53 5.17
CA THR A 41 18.73 0.35 5.62
C THR A 41 19.37 -0.33 6.84
N LYS A 42 18.62 -1.21 7.52
CA LYS A 42 19.17 -2.07 8.59
C LYS A 42 19.76 -3.38 8.05
N ALA A 43 19.84 -3.54 6.73
CA ALA A 43 20.36 -4.76 6.11
C ALA A 43 21.88 -4.83 6.24
N ILE A 44 22.40 -6.03 6.57
CA ILE A 44 23.83 -6.30 6.63
C ILE A 44 24.24 -6.91 5.30
N GLU A 45 25.33 -6.38 4.72
CA GLU A 45 26.01 -6.89 3.55
C GLU A 45 27.33 -7.55 3.98
N TYR A 46 27.74 -8.55 3.21
CA TYR A 46 28.93 -9.35 3.49
C TYR A 46 29.94 -9.24 2.34
N SER A 47 31.25 -9.22 2.66
CA SER A 47 32.28 -9.22 1.64
C SER A 47 32.27 -10.55 0.89
N VAL A 48 32.44 -10.48 -0.43
CA VAL A 48 32.56 -11.67 -1.28
C VAL A 48 33.77 -12.52 -0.89
N ASP A 49 34.83 -11.92 -0.34
CA ASP A 49 36.08 -12.58 0.03
C ASP A 49 35.93 -13.59 1.17
N CYS A 50 34.85 -13.48 1.99
CA CYS A 50 34.60 -14.46 3.05
C CYS A 50 33.76 -15.67 2.59
N LEU A 51 33.29 -15.69 1.33
CA LEU A 51 32.46 -16.76 0.78
C LEU A 51 33.32 -17.90 0.20
N PRO A 52 32.77 -19.12 0.07
CA PRO A 52 33.44 -20.22 -0.63
C PRO A 52 33.83 -19.84 -2.07
N GLU A 53 34.95 -20.33 -2.57
CA GLU A 53 35.46 -20.01 -3.92
C GLU A 53 34.44 -20.29 -5.03
N VAL A 54 33.68 -21.38 -4.91
CA VAL A 54 32.62 -21.75 -5.87
C VAL A 54 31.57 -20.68 -5.94
N THR A 55 31.17 -20.12 -4.79
CA THR A 55 30.15 -19.03 -4.67
C THR A 55 30.74 -17.72 -5.22
N GLN A 56 31.99 -17.43 -4.94
CA GLN A 56 32.68 -16.23 -5.47
C GLN A 56 32.72 -16.24 -7.01
N LYS A 57 33.05 -17.39 -7.60
CA LYS A 57 33.10 -17.57 -9.05
C LYS A 57 31.72 -17.37 -9.67
N ALA A 58 30.70 -18.04 -9.14
CA ALA A 58 29.35 -17.91 -9.62
C ALA A 58 28.79 -16.48 -9.49
N LEU A 59 29.14 -15.76 -8.41
CA LEU A 59 28.82 -14.35 -8.26
C LEU A 59 29.47 -13.48 -9.33
N ARG A 60 30.74 -13.67 -9.59
CA ARG A 60 31.45 -12.90 -10.63
C ARG A 60 30.87 -13.15 -12.01
N GLU A 61 30.58 -14.40 -12.36
CA GLU A 61 29.91 -14.76 -13.62
C GLU A 61 28.54 -14.10 -13.74
N ARG A 62 27.72 -14.12 -12.67
CA ARG A 62 26.40 -13.46 -12.63
C ARG A 62 26.50 -11.94 -12.80
N TYR A 63 27.50 -11.31 -12.19
CA TYR A 63 27.73 -9.87 -12.33
C TYR A 63 28.20 -9.49 -13.75
N VAL A 64 29.08 -10.28 -14.34
CA VAL A 64 29.52 -10.07 -15.74
C VAL A 64 28.35 -10.24 -16.69
N ALA A 65 27.51 -11.26 -16.49
CA ALA A 65 26.29 -11.45 -17.30
C ALA A 65 25.31 -10.29 -17.15
N GLN A 66 25.13 -9.76 -15.93
CA GLN A 66 24.30 -8.58 -15.70
C GLN A 66 24.85 -7.32 -16.37
N LEU A 67 26.16 -7.10 -16.36
CA LEU A 67 26.80 -5.99 -17.05
C LEU A 67 26.61 -6.09 -18.58
N MET A 68 26.75 -7.27 -19.15
CA MET A 68 26.55 -7.48 -20.59
C MET A 68 25.08 -7.29 -21.02
N VAL A 69 24.11 -7.66 -20.16
CA VAL A 69 22.67 -7.39 -20.40
C VAL A 69 22.33 -5.90 -20.22
N SER A 70 23.09 -5.19 -19.36
CA SER A 70 22.90 -3.75 -19.11
C SER A 70 23.40 -2.86 -20.24
N GLU A 71 24.26 -3.37 -21.13
CA GLU A 71 24.74 -2.65 -22.33
C GLU A 71 23.76 -2.72 -23.52
N ALA A 72 22.74 -3.60 -23.47
CA ALA A 72 21.60 -3.49 -24.37
C ALA A 72 20.81 -2.22 -24.00
N PRO A 73 20.44 -1.35 -24.99
CA PRO A 73 19.68 -0.16 -24.69
C PRO A 73 18.36 -0.56 -24.06
N GLN A 74 18.31 -0.59 -22.72
CA GLN A 74 17.06 -0.65 -22.01
C GLN A 74 16.36 0.68 -22.30
N GLU A 75 15.26 0.62 -23.06
CA GLU A 75 14.28 1.69 -23.00
C GLU A 75 14.06 1.98 -21.52
N ALA A 76 14.55 3.14 -21.10
CA ALA A 76 14.51 3.56 -19.70
C ALA A 76 13.08 3.41 -19.22
N ALA A 77 12.82 2.42 -18.38
CA ALA A 77 11.57 2.33 -17.65
C ALA A 77 11.32 3.71 -17.06
N LYS A 78 10.31 4.40 -17.59
CA LYS A 78 9.98 5.76 -17.17
C LYS A 78 9.94 5.75 -15.66
N PRO A 79 10.74 6.57 -14.98
CA PRO A 79 10.75 6.58 -13.53
C PRO A 79 9.30 6.79 -13.10
N VAL A 80 8.79 5.92 -12.25
CA VAL A 80 7.48 6.12 -11.60
C VAL A 80 7.67 7.37 -10.74
N VAL A 81 7.46 8.52 -11.37
CA VAL A 81 7.44 9.81 -10.71
C VAL A 81 6.26 9.73 -9.75
N ARG A 82 6.54 9.41 -8.51
CA ARG A 82 5.57 9.68 -7.44
C ARG A 82 5.33 11.18 -7.54
N ARG A 83 4.20 11.55 -8.14
CA ARG A 83 3.79 12.94 -8.22
C ARG A 83 3.85 13.48 -6.79
N ARG A 84 4.90 14.27 -6.49
CA ARG A 84 4.93 15.09 -5.29
C ARG A 84 3.67 15.92 -5.40
N ARG A 85 2.82 15.89 -4.39
CA ARG A 85 1.70 16.83 -4.30
C ARG A 85 2.32 18.21 -4.44
N ASP A 86 1.85 18.94 -5.43
CA ASP A 86 2.21 20.33 -5.61
C ASP A 86 1.79 21.05 -4.32
N PRO A 87 2.70 21.67 -3.57
CA PRO A 87 2.36 22.33 -2.31
C PRO A 87 1.31 23.42 -2.50
N ASP A 88 1.22 23.98 -3.72
CA ASP A 88 0.28 25.05 -4.09
C ASP A 88 -1.04 24.50 -4.71
N ALA A 89 -1.17 23.19 -4.86
CA ALA A 89 -2.40 22.61 -5.38
C ALA A 89 -3.52 22.73 -4.35
N ILE A 90 -4.53 23.53 -4.66
CA ILE A 90 -5.76 23.67 -3.87
C ILE A 90 -6.33 22.27 -3.65
N SER A 91 -6.61 21.93 -2.39
CA SER A 91 -7.21 20.63 -2.09
C SER A 91 -8.60 20.54 -2.75
N PRO A 92 -9.03 19.36 -3.24
CA PRO A 92 -10.37 19.23 -3.83
C PRO A 92 -11.49 19.73 -2.91
N LEU A 93 -11.31 19.59 -1.60
CA LEU A 93 -12.26 20.06 -0.60
C LEU A 93 -12.34 21.59 -0.54
N GLU A 94 -11.20 22.28 -0.62
CA GLU A 94 -11.16 23.75 -0.67
C GLU A 94 -11.75 24.28 -1.97
N ALA A 95 -11.51 23.61 -3.09
CA ALA A 95 -12.13 23.93 -4.37
C ALA A 95 -13.68 23.82 -4.28
N TYR A 96 -14.20 22.78 -3.64
CA TYR A 96 -15.65 22.63 -3.44
C TYR A 96 -16.23 23.67 -2.48
N ARG A 97 -15.49 24.07 -1.45
CA ARG A 97 -15.90 25.16 -0.53
C ARG A 97 -15.92 26.52 -1.23
N GLY A 98 -15.00 26.73 -2.15
CA GLY A 98 -14.95 27.95 -2.97
C GLY A 98 -16.01 28.03 -4.05
N SER A 99 -16.60 26.91 -4.46
CA SER A 99 -17.62 26.86 -5.54
C SER A 99 -18.75 25.91 -5.17
N PRO A 100 -19.88 26.42 -4.63
CA PRO A 100 -21.05 25.62 -4.32
C PRO A 100 -21.61 24.87 -5.53
N GLN A 101 -21.55 25.47 -6.71
CA GLN A 101 -22.01 24.85 -7.97
C GLN A 101 -21.19 23.60 -8.31
N LEU A 102 -19.86 23.69 -8.19
CA LEU A 102 -18.96 22.54 -8.43
C LEU A 102 -19.23 21.42 -7.44
N MET A 103 -19.55 21.76 -6.18
CA MET A 103 -19.93 20.77 -5.17
C MET A 103 -21.24 20.07 -5.51
N GLU A 104 -22.25 20.82 -5.96
CA GLU A 104 -23.54 20.27 -6.35
C GLU A 104 -23.43 19.38 -7.59
N GLU A 105 -22.71 19.79 -8.61
CA GLU A 105 -22.43 18.98 -9.80
C GLU A 105 -21.75 17.66 -9.42
N ARG A 106 -20.79 17.72 -8.49
CA ARG A 106 -20.07 16.53 -8.04
C ARG A 106 -20.95 15.59 -7.23
N LEU A 107 -21.85 16.13 -6.40
CA LEU A 107 -22.84 15.36 -5.67
C LEU A 107 -23.82 14.66 -6.61
N ASN A 108 -24.29 15.38 -7.65
CA ASN A 108 -25.19 14.83 -8.65
C ASN A 108 -24.54 13.75 -9.53
N ALA A 109 -23.23 13.86 -9.76
CA ALA A 109 -22.44 12.87 -10.50
C ALA A 109 -22.17 11.58 -9.71
N LEU A 110 -22.46 11.52 -8.40
CA LEU A 110 -22.30 10.29 -7.62
C LEU A 110 -23.36 9.27 -8.01
N THR A 111 -22.90 8.06 -8.31
CA THR A 111 -23.78 6.91 -8.53
C THR A 111 -24.43 6.47 -7.22
N GLU A 112 -25.58 5.80 -7.30
CA GLU A 112 -26.29 5.26 -6.14
C GLU A 112 -25.39 4.32 -5.30
N ASN A 113 -24.60 3.46 -5.96
CA ASN A 113 -23.63 2.60 -5.27
C ASN A 113 -22.55 3.40 -4.52
N GLN A 114 -22.07 4.52 -5.09
CA GLN A 114 -21.11 5.39 -4.39
C GLN A 114 -21.72 6.05 -3.15
N ARG A 115 -22.99 6.46 -3.23
CA ARG A 115 -23.74 7.02 -2.10
C ARG A 115 -23.91 5.96 -1.00
N GLN A 116 -24.38 4.76 -1.34
CA GLN A 116 -24.53 3.65 -0.39
C GLN A 116 -23.22 3.28 0.31
N VAL A 117 -22.10 3.24 -0.43
CA VAL A 117 -20.78 3.00 0.15
C VAL A 117 -20.37 4.14 1.08
N ALA A 118 -20.62 5.38 0.72
CA ALA A 118 -20.30 6.54 1.57
C ALA A 118 -21.12 6.52 2.87
N ASP A 119 -22.41 6.20 2.79
CA ASP A 119 -23.30 6.08 3.96
C ASP A 119 -22.87 4.94 4.88
N ALA A 120 -22.50 3.79 4.32
CA ALA A 120 -21.97 2.66 5.07
C ALA A 120 -20.67 3.04 5.81
N ARG A 121 -19.76 3.77 5.16
CA ARG A 121 -18.54 4.29 5.79
C ARG A 121 -18.86 5.28 6.89
N ALA A 122 -19.82 6.19 6.67
CA ALA A 122 -20.26 7.16 7.67
C ALA A 122 -20.88 6.46 8.90
N ALA A 123 -21.65 5.39 8.71
CA ALA A 123 -22.21 4.62 9.82
C ALA A 123 -21.12 4.01 10.70
N LEU A 124 -20.09 3.40 10.10
CA LEU A 124 -18.96 2.82 10.84
C LEU A 124 -18.13 3.89 11.57
N VAL A 125 -17.95 5.06 10.96
CA VAL A 125 -17.23 6.18 11.59
C VAL A 125 -18.03 6.72 12.78
N ARG A 126 -19.36 6.85 12.67
CA ARG A 126 -20.21 7.26 13.80
C ARG A 126 -20.11 6.29 14.97
N GLU A 127 -20.04 4.99 14.69
CA GLU A 127 -19.85 3.98 15.74
C GLU A 127 -18.50 4.16 16.46
N VAL A 128 -17.43 4.50 15.74
CA VAL A 128 -16.15 4.81 16.36
C VAL A 128 -16.27 6.01 17.30
N PHE A 129 -16.94 7.08 16.90
CA PHE A 129 -17.13 8.25 17.76
C PHE A 129 -18.05 7.95 18.97
N LEU A 130 -19.09 7.14 18.79
CA LEU A 130 -19.95 6.72 19.90
C LEU A 130 -19.18 5.93 20.96
N LEU A 131 -18.25 5.08 20.54
CA LEU A 131 -17.38 4.33 21.45
C LEU A 131 -16.35 5.25 22.12
N GLU A 132 -15.81 6.26 21.41
CA GLU A 132 -14.95 7.27 22.03
C GLU A 132 -15.67 8.02 23.16
N ASP A 133 -16.88 8.47 22.89
CA ASP A 133 -17.66 9.28 23.85
C ASP A 133 -18.21 8.44 25.00
N LYS A 134 -18.77 7.27 24.72
CA LYS A 134 -19.47 6.42 25.70
C LYS A 134 -18.50 5.70 26.63
N ASP A 135 -17.43 5.12 26.06
CA ASP A 135 -16.51 4.26 26.79
C ASP A 135 -15.22 5.00 27.19
N ASN A 136 -15.10 6.28 26.82
CA ASN A 136 -13.92 7.12 27.05
C ASN A 136 -12.61 6.45 26.60
N ILE A 137 -12.66 5.71 25.49
CA ILE A 137 -11.52 5.04 24.91
C ILE A 137 -10.89 5.88 23.80
N GLY A 138 -9.57 5.82 23.68
CA GLY A 138 -8.91 6.57 22.61
C GLY A 138 -9.27 6.03 21.21
N ARG A 139 -9.29 6.94 20.22
CA ARG A 139 -9.69 6.70 18.81
C ARG A 139 -9.14 5.42 18.20
N LEU A 140 -7.84 5.16 18.36
CA LEU A 140 -7.21 3.95 17.82
C LEU A 140 -7.74 2.66 18.44
N LYS A 141 -8.08 2.70 19.74
CA LYS A 141 -8.69 1.55 20.42
C LYS A 141 -10.11 1.32 19.93
N ALA A 142 -10.92 2.39 19.76
CA ALA A 142 -12.26 2.32 19.19
C ALA A 142 -12.25 1.75 17.77
N ILE A 143 -11.33 2.21 16.91
CA ILE A 143 -11.16 1.69 15.56
C ILE A 143 -10.81 0.20 15.58
N ASN A 144 -9.84 -0.22 16.40
CA ASN A 144 -9.45 -1.62 16.51
C ASN A 144 -10.61 -2.48 17.04
N TYR A 145 -11.40 -1.96 17.96
CA TYR A 145 -12.59 -2.65 18.47
C TYR A 145 -13.61 -2.90 17.36
N VAL A 146 -13.99 -1.86 16.60
CA VAL A 146 -14.94 -1.98 15.47
C VAL A 146 -14.42 -2.97 14.42
N VAL A 147 -13.15 -2.91 14.08
CA VAL A 147 -12.52 -3.83 13.11
C VAL A 147 -12.52 -5.27 13.62
N SER A 148 -12.21 -5.48 14.89
CA SER A 148 -12.24 -6.81 15.51
C SER A 148 -13.65 -7.39 15.49
N LYS A 149 -14.64 -6.63 15.94
CA LYS A 149 -16.05 -7.03 15.95
C LYS A 149 -16.62 -7.27 14.55
N ALA A 150 -16.19 -6.47 13.55
CA ALA A 150 -16.56 -6.71 12.16
C ALA A 150 -16.02 -8.04 11.62
N ARG A 151 -14.82 -8.43 12.04
CA ARG A 151 -14.19 -9.70 11.63
C ARG A 151 -14.81 -10.91 12.30
N SER A 152 -15.15 -10.80 13.59
CA SER A 152 -15.83 -11.87 14.33
C SER A 152 -17.32 -11.99 13.99
N GLY A 153 -17.92 -11.02 13.26
CA GLY A 153 -19.36 -11.00 12.97
C GLY A 153 -20.21 -10.55 14.15
N GLU A 154 -19.63 -9.97 15.18
CA GLU A 154 -20.30 -9.57 16.42
C GLU A 154 -20.79 -8.10 16.43
N LEU A 155 -20.70 -7.40 15.30
CA LEU A 155 -21.33 -6.10 15.16
C LEU A 155 -22.86 -6.23 15.08
N PRO A 156 -23.62 -5.21 15.50
CA PRO A 156 -25.05 -5.13 15.20
C PRO A 156 -25.32 -5.38 13.71
N PRO A 157 -26.43 -6.05 13.34
CA PRO A 157 -26.68 -6.48 11.95
C PRO A 157 -26.55 -5.35 10.92
N LEU A 158 -27.01 -4.15 11.25
CA LEU A 158 -26.90 -2.98 10.37
C LEU A 158 -25.43 -2.55 10.16
N LEU A 159 -24.62 -2.54 11.21
CA LEU A 159 -23.20 -2.20 11.12
C LEU A 159 -22.40 -3.31 10.45
N GLN A 160 -22.78 -4.58 10.61
CA GLN A 160 -22.17 -5.69 9.90
C GLN A 160 -22.43 -5.60 8.40
N ALA A 161 -23.65 -5.29 7.97
CA ALA A 161 -23.99 -5.02 6.59
C ALA A 161 -23.22 -3.80 6.05
N ALA A 162 -23.11 -2.73 6.85
CA ALA A 162 -22.31 -1.57 6.51
C ALA A 162 -20.82 -1.91 6.33
N ALA A 163 -20.25 -2.80 7.17
CA ALA A 163 -18.85 -3.23 7.05
C ALA A 163 -18.57 -3.95 5.73
N VAL A 164 -19.52 -4.73 5.23
CA VAL A 164 -19.43 -5.39 3.92
C VAL A 164 -19.51 -4.37 2.79
N THR A 165 -20.54 -3.48 2.83
CA THR A 165 -20.79 -2.47 1.80
C THR A 165 -19.65 -1.45 1.71
N ALA A 166 -19.11 -1.00 2.85
CA ALA A 166 -18.05 0.01 2.93
C ALA A 166 -16.78 -0.38 2.17
N ASN A 167 -16.51 -1.67 2.02
CA ASN A 167 -15.30 -2.16 1.33
C ASN A 167 -15.35 -1.92 -0.19
N ALA A 168 -16.51 -1.67 -0.79
CA ALA A 168 -16.71 -1.37 -2.22
C ALA A 168 -16.13 -2.40 -3.22
N LYS A 169 -15.60 -3.53 -2.74
CA LYS A 169 -15.03 -4.59 -3.58
C LYS A 169 -16.01 -5.76 -3.65
N ARG A 170 -16.54 -6.01 -4.83
CA ARG A 170 -17.41 -7.16 -5.09
C ARG A 170 -16.65 -8.47 -4.90
N GLY A 171 -17.27 -9.44 -4.22
CA GLY A 171 -16.80 -10.84 -4.17
C GLY A 171 -15.61 -11.11 -3.24
N SER A 172 -15.16 -10.16 -2.43
CA SER A 172 -13.96 -10.36 -1.60
C SER A 172 -14.21 -11.08 -0.27
N GLY A 173 -15.43 -11.17 0.23
CA GLY A 173 -15.74 -11.70 1.57
C GLY A 173 -14.96 -11.02 2.71
N ARG A 174 -14.15 -10.01 2.37
CA ARG A 174 -13.27 -9.30 3.30
C ARG A 174 -14.03 -8.22 4.02
N THR A 175 -13.94 -8.24 5.32
CA THR A 175 -14.39 -7.15 6.18
C THR A 175 -13.43 -5.96 6.10
N ILE A 176 -13.79 -4.88 6.77
CA ILE A 176 -12.96 -3.68 6.89
C ILE A 176 -11.63 -3.97 7.61
N SER A 177 -10.60 -3.20 7.30
CA SER A 177 -9.34 -3.19 8.02
C SER A 177 -9.09 -1.83 8.70
N ARG A 178 -8.12 -1.80 9.62
CA ARG A 178 -7.82 -0.63 10.44
C ARG A 178 -7.51 0.62 9.64
N ASP A 179 -6.63 0.51 8.66
CA ASP A 179 -6.11 1.67 7.94
C ASP A 179 -7.17 2.39 7.10
N PRO A 180 -8.03 1.71 6.30
CA PRO A 180 -9.17 2.35 5.66
C PRO A 180 -10.12 3.02 6.65
N LEU A 181 -10.48 2.37 7.74
CA LEU A 181 -11.38 2.96 8.73
C LEU A 181 -10.77 4.21 9.37
N TYR A 182 -9.49 4.18 9.71
CA TYR A 182 -8.77 5.35 10.21
C TYR A 182 -8.79 6.52 9.21
N GLN A 183 -8.57 6.24 7.92
CA GLN A 183 -8.65 7.26 6.87
C GLN A 183 -10.07 7.85 6.73
N TRP A 184 -11.11 7.02 6.86
CA TRP A 184 -12.49 7.51 6.82
C TRP A 184 -12.82 8.38 8.03
N VAL A 185 -12.34 8.04 9.22
CA VAL A 185 -12.48 8.87 10.43
C VAL A 185 -11.82 10.24 10.22
N LEU A 186 -10.60 10.29 9.68
CA LEU A 186 -9.93 11.56 9.38
C LEU A 186 -10.71 12.40 8.37
N LYS A 187 -11.16 11.80 7.26
CA LYS A 187 -11.97 12.48 6.24
C LYS A 187 -13.30 13.00 6.80
N TYR A 188 -13.97 12.19 7.61
CA TYR A 188 -15.21 12.58 8.25
C TYR A 188 -15.03 13.78 9.18
N SER A 189 -13.93 13.81 9.95
CA SER A 189 -13.60 14.92 10.85
C SER A 189 -13.23 16.21 10.10
N GLN A 190 -12.72 16.12 8.87
CA GLN A 190 -12.40 17.28 8.03
C GLN A 190 -13.65 17.92 7.42
N ALA A 191 -14.74 17.19 7.28
CA ALA A 191 -15.95 17.64 6.64
C ALA A 191 -16.77 18.54 7.58
N GLN A 192 -17.21 19.70 7.06
CA GLN A 192 -18.03 20.67 7.80
C GLN A 192 -19.54 20.37 7.72
N ASN A 193 -19.97 19.73 6.64
CA ASN A 193 -21.38 19.45 6.38
C ASN A 193 -21.61 18.04 5.83
N ALA A 194 -22.89 17.65 5.67
CA ALA A 194 -23.28 16.33 5.18
C ALA A 194 -22.85 16.09 3.72
N ALA A 195 -22.89 17.11 2.87
CA ALA A 195 -22.50 17.04 1.48
C ALA A 195 -21.00 16.74 1.34
N GLU A 196 -20.17 17.45 2.08
CA GLU A 196 -18.72 17.18 2.14
C GLU A 196 -18.42 15.77 2.65
N ARG A 197 -19.12 15.30 3.69
CA ARG A 197 -18.96 13.93 4.20
C ARG A 197 -19.25 12.90 3.13
N LEU A 198 -20.33 13.08 2.38
CA LEU A 198 -20.70 12.19 1.28
C LEU A 198 -19.59 12.15 0.21
N LEU A 199 -19.09 13.30 -0.23
CA LEU A 199 -18.05 13.39 -1.22
C LEU A 199 -16.70 12.78 -0.77
N LEU A 200 -16.30 13.04 0.49
CA LEU A 200 -15.04 12.56 1.02
C LEU A 200 -15.02 11.05 1.30
N LEU A 201 -16.19 10.49 1.63
CA LEU A 201 -16.33 9.07 1.93
C LEU A 201 -16.71 8.23 0.71
N ALA A 202 -17.21 8.84 -0.36
CA ALA A 202 -17.51 8.13 -1.60
C ALA A 202 -16.25 7.46 -2.17
N PRO A 203 -16.35 6.24 -2.70
CA PRO A 203 -15.25 5.62 -3.43
C PRO A 203 -14.96 6.40 -4.71
N GLY A 204 -13.67 6.52 -5.07
CA GLY A 204 -13.28 7.10 -6.35
C GLY A 204 -13.92 6.36 -7.52
N LYS A 205 -14.25 7.08 -8.59
CA LYS A 205 -14.65 6.48 -9.85
C LYS A 205 -13.40 5.74 -10.39
N ARG A 206 -13.55 4.46 -10.70
CA ARG A 206 -12.52 3.75 -11.45
C ARG A 206 -12.54 4.33 -12.85
N GLU A 207 -11.46 4.95 -13.28
CA GLU A 207 -11.27 5.29 -14.68
C GLU A 207 -11.27 3.99 -15.46
N GLU A 208 -12.25 3.81 -16.32
CA GLU A 208 -12.21 2.74 -17.31
C GLU A 208 -11.09 3.13 -18.28
N MET A 209 -10.02 2.35 -18.32
CA MET A 209 -9.02 2.50 -19.35
C MET A 209 -9.71 2.33 -20.69
N LYS A 210 -9.74 3.40 -21.50
CA LYS A 210 -10.24 3.31 -22.85
C LYS A 210 -9.38 2.31 -23.60
N VAL A 211 -10.01 1.43 -24.39
CA VAL A 211 -9.32 0.41 -25.19
C VAL A 211 -8.25 1.04 -26.09
N GLU A 212 -8.50 2.27 -26.54
CA GLU A 212 -7.59 3.08 -27.35
C GLU A 212 -6.28 3.49 -26.63
N GLU A 213 -6.25 3.43 -25.28
CA GLU A 213 -5.04 3.74 -24.50
C GLU A 213 -4.16 2.52 -24.26
N ILE A 214 -4.60 1.34 -24.71
CA ILE A 214 -3.87 0.09 -24.57
C ILE A 214 -3.19 -0.21 -25.91
N SER A 215 -2.00 0.39 -26.09
CA SER A 215 -1.27 0.33 -27.37
C SER A 215 -1.01 -1.10 -27.89
N TRP A 216 -0.89 -2.09 -27.01
CA TRP A 216 -0.67 -3.48 -27.40
C TRP A 216 -1.94 -4.23 -27.82
N LEU A 217 -3.15 -3.70 -27.49
CA LEU A 217 -4.41 -4.32 -27.87
C LEU A 217 -4.78 -4.00 -29.33
N ALA A 218 -4.28 -2.89 -29.86
CA ALA A 218 -4.46 -2.50 -31.27
C ALA A 218 -3.81 -3.51 -32.23
N ASP A 219 -2.80 -4.27 -31.77
CA ASP A 219 -2.11 -5.26 -32.57
C ASP A 219 -2.84 -6.63 -32.59
N PHE A 220 -3.92 -6.79 -31.81
CA PHE A 220 -4.71 -8.01 -31.67
C PHE A 220 -6.15 -7.91 -32.20
N LEU A 221 -6.59 -6.74 -32.66
CA LEU A 221 -7.90 -6.49 -33.27
C LEU A 221 -7.76 -6.22 -34.76
#